data_e4ec51e817b06edc4c7daf7f0d85b08b
#
_entry.id   e4ec51e817b06edc4c7daf7f0d85b08b
#
_cell.length_a   1.000
_cell.length_b   1.000
_cell.length_c   1.000
_cell.angle_alpha   90.00
_cell.angle_beta   90.00
_cell.angle_gamma   90.00
#
_symmetry.space_group_name_H-M   'P 1'
#
loop_
_entity.id
_entity.type
_entity.pdbx_description
1 polymer ?
#
loop_
_entity_poly.entity_id
_entity_poly.type
_entity_poly.pdbx_seq_one_letter_code
_entity_poly.pdbx_strand_id
1 'polypeptide(L)'
;MSRPLLLGHRGARATRSIPENTIPSFDLALSHGCDGFEFDVRQTADQRAVICHDPKFQGTEIAMAAEGTLAGLPTLAEVLARYQASAFLDIEIKVPCLEATLLRTLQTHPPQRGFVVSSFLPVALRSLHQLDPALPLGLICETPDQLALWHSLPFQVLIPHHTLTSVDLIREVHSSGKKLFTWTVNRHDQMDQFLNWGVDGIISDDTESLGKFRG
;
A
#
# COMPACT_ATOMS: atom_id res chain seq x y z
N MET A 1 19.99 10.98 5.15
CA MET A 1 18.61 10.59 4.76
C MET A 1 18.59 9.10 4.50
N SER A 2 17.56 8.37 4.93
CA SER A 2 17.43 6.96 4.58
C SER A 2 17.15 6.84 3.07
N ARG A 3 17.57 5.73 2.46
CA ARG A 3 17.24 5.41 1.06
C ARG A 3 15.72 5.34 0.90
N PRO A 4 15.14 5.87 -0.22
CA PRO A 4 13.72 5.71 -0.50
C PRO A 4 13.32 4.26 -0.67
N LEU A 5 12.09 3.93 -0.28
CA LEU A 5 11.51 2.59 -0.47
C LEU A 5 11.04 2.42 -1.91
N LEU A 6 11.34 1.26 -2.49
CA LEU A 6 10.91 0.86 -3.82
C LEU A 6 9.82 -0.22 -3.67
N LEU A 7 8.57 0.10 -3.99
CA LEU A 7 7.42 -0.76 -3.72
C LEU A 7 6.70 -1.15 -5.02
N GLY A 8 6.40 -2.45 -5.17
CA GLY A 8 5.57 -2.92 -6.27
C GLY A 8 4.09 -2.63 -6.00
N HIS A 9 3.39 -1.98 -6.96
CA HIS A 9 1.95 -1.72 -6.90
C HIS A 9 1.19 -3.02 -7.14
N ARG A 10 0.47 -3.50 -6.15
CA ARG A 10 -0.20 -4.83 -6.16
C ARG A 10 0.76 -5.97 -6.52
N GLY A 11 2.03 -5.83 -6.10
CA GLY A 11 3.15 -6.66 -6.57
C GLY A 11 3.74 -6.18 -7.90
N ALA A 12 4.07 -7.10 -8.81
CA ALA A 12 4.64 -6.82 -10.13
C ALA A 12 3.54 -6.66 -11.21
N ARG A 13 2.67 -5.68 -11.07
CA ARG A 13 1.43 -5.50 -11.84
C ARG A 13 1.63 -5.36 -13.35
N ALA A 14 2.76 -4.80 -13.80
CA ALA A 14 3.06 -4.70 -15.24
C ALA A 14 3.27 -6.07 -15.90
N THR A 15 3.52 -7.13 -15.14
CA THR A 15 3.76 -8.48 -15.65
C THR A 15 2.42 -9.18 -15.92
N ARG A 16 1.88 -9.00 -17.12
CA ARG A 16 0.53 -9.46 -17.51
C ARG A 16 0.28 -10.96 -17.37
N SER A 17 1.30 -11.80 -17.34
CA SER A 17 1.19 -13.24 -17.15
C SER A 17 0.97 -13.67 -15.69
N ILE A 18 1.14 -12.75 -14.74
CA ILE A 18 0.97 -12.99 -13.32
C ILE A 18 -0.11 -12.02 -12.81
N PRO A 19 -1.23 -12.52 -12.26
CA PRO A 19 -2.28 -11.66 -11.74
C PRO A 19 -1.78 -10.77 -10.59
N GLU A 20 -2.19 -9.51 -10.57
CA GLU A 20 -1.96 -8.58 -9.46
C GLU A 20 -2.56 -9.10 -8.14
N ASN A 21 -2.10 -8.59 -7.01
CA ASN A 21 -2.61 -8.97 -5.69
C ASN A 21 -2.54 -10.48 -5.39
N THR A 22 -1.51 -11.14 -5.89
CA THR A 22 -1.26 -12.58 -5.67
C THR A 22 0.14 -12.83 -5.11
N ILE A 23 0.31 -13.95 -4.41
CA ILE A 23 1.62 -14.38 -3.89
C ILE A 23 2.70 -14.41 -4.98
N PRO A 24 2.46 -14.97 -6.20
CA PRO A 24 3.46 -14.90 -7.27
C PRO A 24 3.82 -13.48 -7.71
N SER A 25 2.86 -12.53 -7.71
CA SER A 25 3.13 -11.14 -8.04
C SER A 25 4.01 -10.45 -6.99
N PHE A 26 3.79 -10.75 -5.72
CA PHE A 26 4.61 -10.24 -4.61
C PHE A 26 6.02 -10.82 -4.63
N ASP A 27 6.15 -12.14 -4.83
CA ASP A 27 7.46 -12.81 -4.97
C ASP A 27 8.26 -12.22 -6.14
N LEU A 28 7.59 -11.94 -7.27
CA LEU A 28 8.24 -11.35 -8.43
C LEU A 28 8.72 -9.92 -8.16
N ALA A 29 7.92 -9.07 -7.51
CA ALA A 29 8.33 -7.71 -7.14
C ALA A 29 9.60 -7.74 -6.26
N LEU A 30 9.66 -8.62 -5.28
CA LEU A 30 10.84 -8.79 -4.44
C LEU A 30 12.05 -9.32 -5.22
N SER A 31 11.84 -10.25 -6.17
CA SER A 31 12.90 -10.77 -7.02
C SER A 31 13.50 -9.72 -7.97
N HIS A 32 12.70 -8.73 -8.38
CA HIS A 32 13.16 -7.57 -9.15
C HIS A 32 13.95 -6.56 -8.30
N GLY A 33 14.04 -6.78 -6.98
CA GLY A 33 14.82 -5.93 -6.08
C GLY A 33 13.99 -4.85 -5.37
N CYS A 34 12.66 -4.87 -5.42
CA CYS A 34 11.84 -4.00 -4.58
C CYS A 34 12.04 -4.30 -3.09
N ASP A 35 11.88 -3.29 -2.24
CA ASP A 35 11.96 -3.43 -0.79
C ASP A 35 10.70 -4.08 -0.20
N GLY A 36 9.63 -4.05 -0.98
CA GLY A 36 8.34 -4.56 -0.61
C GLY A 36 7.30 -4.29 -1.69
N PHE A 37 6.05 -4.27 -1.29
CA PHE A 37 4.93 -4.07 -2.20
C PHE A 37 3.73 -3.46 -1.47
N GLU A 38 2.89 -2.82 -2.27
CA GLU A 38 1.55 -2.38 -1.89
C GLU A 38 0.53 -3.45 -2.30
N PHE A 39 -0.56 -3.58 -1.56
CA PHE A 39 -1.66 -4.48 -1.86
C PHE A 39 -2.98 -4.05 -1.22
N ASP A 40 -4.10 -4.43 -1.87
CA ASP A 40 -5.45 -4.01 -1.55
C ASP A 40 -6.18 -5.02 -0.66
N VAL A 41 -6.77 -4.55 0.45
CA VAL A 41 -7.49 -5.39 1.40
C VAL A 41 -8.98 -5.08 1.40
N ARG A 42 -9.81 -6.13 1.23
CA ARG A 42 -11.26 -6.08 1.32
C ARG A 42 -11.78 -7.05 2.38
N GLN A 43 -13.05 -6.91 2.74
CA GLN A 43 -13.72 -7.76 3.72
C GLN A 43 -14.82 -8.58 3.06
N THR A 44 -14.89 -9.86 3.43
CA THR A 44 -15.95 -10.80 3.05
C THR A 44 -17.15 -10.70 4.01
N ALA A 45 -18.28 -11.34 3.65
CA ALA A 45 -19.48 -11.39 4.49
C ALA A 45 -19.24 -12.02 5.87
N ASP A 46 -18.33 -12.98 5.94
CA ASP A 46 -17.91 -13.66 7.19
C ASP A 46 -16.72 -12.96 7.88
N GLN A 47 -16.50 -11.67 7.57
CA GLN A 47 -15.51 -10.77 8.19
C GLN A 47 -14.04 -11.24 8.04
N ARG A 48 -13.73 -11.96 6.98
CA ARG A 48 -12.34 -12.30 6.63
C ARG A 48 -11.73 -11.19 5.77
N ALA A 49 -10.45 -10.95 5.94
CA ALA A 49 -9.69 -10.00 5.14
C ALA A 49 -9.03 -10.75 3.97
N VAL A 50 -9.42 -10.38 2.74
CA VAL A 50 -8.92 -10.96 1.48
C VAL A 50 -8.23 -9.90 0.62
N ILE A 51 -7.32 -10.32 -0.23
CA ILE A 51 -6.51 -9.43 -1.06
C ILE A 51 -7.13 -9.30 -2.44
N CYS A 52 -7.73 -8.14 -2.72
CA CYS A 52 -8.35 -7.85 -4.02
C CYS A 52 -8.59 -6.35 -4.19
N HIS A 53 -8.25 -5.80 -5.35
CA HIS A 53 -8.54 -4.39 -5.65
C HIS A 53 -10.03 -4.16 -5.88
N ASP A 54 -10.65 -4.95 -6.76
CA ASP A 54 -12.03 -4.74 -7.18
C ASP A 54 -13.04 -5.24 -6.14
N PRO A 55 -14.24 -4.67 -6.06
CA PRO A 55 -15.28 -5.15 -5.15
C PRO A 55 -15.82 -6.53 -5.54
N LYS A 56 -15.51 -7.00 -6.75
CA LYS A 56 -15.90 -8.31 -7.28
C LYS A 56 -14.69 -9.14 -7.65
N PHE A 57 -14.78 -10.42 -7.37
CA PHE A 57 -13.84 -11.42 -7.84
C PHE A 57 -14.58 -12.48 -8.67
N GLN A 58 -14.18 -12.67 -9.94
CA GLN A 58 -14.82 -13.61 -10.88
C GLN A 58 -16.37 -13.47 -10.94
N GLY A 59 -16.85 -12.22 -10.92
CA GLY A 59 -18.28 -11.90 -10.95
C GLY A 59 -19.00 -11.94 -9.60
N THR A 60 -18.36 -12.43 -8.54
CA THR A 60 -18.91 -12.53 -7.18
C THR A 60 -18.58 -11.29 -6.35
N GLU A 61 -19.56 -10.65 -5.73
CA GLU A 61 -19.36 -9.53 -4.78
C GLU A 61 -18.66 -10.06 -3.52
N ILE A 62 -17.46 -9.56 -3.23
CA ILE A 62 -16.65 -10.00 -2.08
C ILE A 62 -17.39 -9.77 -0.75
N ALA A 63 -18.00 -8.59 -0.58
CA ALA A 63 -18.72 -8.23 0.63
C ALA A 63 -19.96 -9.11 0.92
N MET A 64 -20.45 -9.87 -0.07
CA MET A 64 -21.62 -10.74 0.03
C MET A 64 -21.27 -12.23 0.06
N ALA A 65 -20.00 -12.57 -0.10
CA ALA A 65 -19.50 -13.93 -0.18
C ALA A 65 -18.74 -14.33 1.10
N ALA A 66 -18.81 -15.61 1.46
CA ALA A 66 -17.89 -16.16 2.45
C ALA A 66 -16.51 -16.39 1.82
N GLU A 67 -15.42 -16.23 2.62
CA GLU A 67 -14.04 -16.39 2.16
C GLU A 67 -13.82 -17.72 1.44
N GLY A 68 -14.33 -18.83 1.99
CA GLY A 68 -14.19 -20.16 1.38
C GLY A 68 -14.83 -20.34 0.00
N THR A 69 -15.65 -19.38 -0.48
CA THR A 69 -16.21 -19.38 -1.83
C THR A 69 -15.40 -18.56 -2.84
N LEU A 70 -14.37 -17.85 -2.38
CA LEU A 70 -13.50 -16.97 -3.17
C LEU A 70 -12.14 -17.64 -3.44
N ALA A 71 -12.18 -18.88 -3.91
CA ALA A 71 -10.97 -19.68 -4.15
C ALA A 71 -9.98 -18.96 -5.06
N GLY A 72 -8.72 -18.84 -4.61
CA GLY A 72 -7.64 -18.19 -5.35
C GLY A 72 -7.32 -16.76 -4.90
N LEU A 73 -8.13 -16.14 -4.05
CA LEU A 73 -7.75 -14.90 -3.38
C LEU A 73 -6.87 -15.20 -2.16
N PRO A 74 -5.68 -14.57 -2.03
CA PRO A 74 -4.93 -14.64 -0.78
C PRO A 74 -5.70 -13.95 0.34
N THR A 75 -5.52 -14.41 1.56
CA THR A 75 -5.97 -13.71 2.77
C THR A 75 -4.88 -12.78 3.30
N LEU A 76 -5.26 -11.76 4.05
CA LEU A 76 -4.31 -10.88 4.74
C LEU A 76 -3.37 -11.69 5.66
N ALA A 77 -3.89 -12.70 6.35
CA ALA A 77 -3.09 -13.54 7.23
C ALA A 77 -2.01 -14.33 6.48
N GLU A 78 -2.32 -14.88 5.30
CA GLU A 78 -1.34 -15.57 4.46
C GLU A 78 -0.24 -14.63 3.97
N VAL A 79 -0.60 -13.42 3.52
CA VAL A 79 0.38 -12.41 3.06
C VAL A 79 1.28 -11.99 4.21
N LEU A 80 0.72 -11.62 5.37
CA LEU A 80 1.52 -11.21 6.52
C LEU A 80 2.41 -12.35 7.03
N ALA A 81 1.88 -13.57 7.18
CA ALA A 81 2.67 -14.73 7.62
C ALA A 81 3.88 -15.00 6.72
N ARG A 82 3.71 -14.82 5.39
CA ARG A 82 4.76 -15.08 4.41
C ARG A 82 5.82 -13.98 4.38
N TYR A 83 5.41 -12.70 4.45
CA TYR A 83 6.30 -11.57 4.14
C TYR A 83 6.71 -10.72 5.35
N GLN A 84 6.18 -10.98 6.56
CA GLN A 84 6.46 -10.19 7.77
C GLN A 84 7.94 -9.97 8.04
N ALA A 85 8.82 -10.91 7.70
CA ALA A 85 10.26 -10.84 7.97
C ALA A 85 11.09 -10.33 6.78
N SER A 86 10.52 -10.28 5.56
CA SER A 86 11.29 -10.10 4.32
C SER A 86 10.96 -8.82 3.55
N ALA A 87 9.77 -8.23 3.72
CA ALA A 87 9.31 -7.10 2.92
C ALA A 87 8.79 -5.94 3.76
N PHE A 88 8.88 -4.71 3.23
CA PHE A 88 8.05 -3.59 3.65
C PHE A 88 6.66 -3.74 3.06
N LEU A 89 5.60 -3.52 3.84
CA LEU A 89 4.23 -3.74 3.41
C LEU A 89 3.43 -2.43 3.43
N ASP A 90 2.88 -2.02 2.28
CA ASP A 90 1.85 -0.99 2.19
C ASP A 90 0.48 -1.67 2.06
N ILE A 91 -0.32 -1.58 3.11
CA ILE A 91 -1.57 -2.32 3.28
C ILE A 91 -2.73 -1.37 3.03
N GLU A 92 -3.25 -1.30 1.78
CA GLU A 92 -4.36 -0.42 1.47
C GLU A 92 -5.70 -0.99 1.94
N ILE A 93 -6.42 -0.27 2.81
CA ILE A 93 -7.80 -0.58 3.18
C ILE A 93 -8.77 0.04 2.18
N LYS A 94 -9.52 -0.84 1.47
CA LYS A 94 -10.50 -0.44 0.45
C LYS A 94 -11.91 -0.22 1.00
N VAL A 95 -12.19 -0.70 2.20
CA VAL A 95 -13.54 -0.69 2.79
C VAL A 95 -13.48 -0.32 4.28
N PRO A 96 -14.50 0.37 4.81
CA PRO A 96 -14.61 0.59 6.25
C PRO A 96 -14.96 -0.71 6.98
N CYS A 97 -14.88 -0.67 8.31
CA CYS A 97 -15.21 -1.78 9.23
C CYS A 97 -14.24 -2.98 9.17
N LEU A 98 -13.09 -2.85 8.51
CA LEU A 98 -12.03 -3.86 8.45
C LEU A 98 -11.02 -3.72 9.60
N GLU A 99 -11.06 -2.61 10.33
CA GLU A 99 -10.00 -2.18 11.26
C GLU A 99 -9.69 -3.20 12.34
N ALA A 100 -10.72 -3.79 12.98
CA ALA A 100 -10.54 -4.78 14.05
C ALA A 100 -9.90 -6.09 13.53
N THR A 101 -10.26 -6.52 12.32
CA THR A 101 -9.68 -7.71 11.70
C THR A 101 -8.23 -7.47 11.30
N LEU A 102 -7.93 -6.29 10.72
CA LEU A 102 -6.57 -5.87 10.40
C LEU A 102 -5.68 -5.88 11.64
N LEU A 103 -6.08 -5.19 12.71
CA LEU A 103 -5.27 -5.07 13.93
C LEU A 103 -4.98 -6.44 14.57
N ARG A 104 -5.97 -7.34 14.62
CA ARG A 104 -5.74 -8.72 15.10
C ARG A 104 -4.73 -9.46 14.24
N THR A 105 -4.81 -9.31 12.92
CA THR A 105 -3.88 -10.00 12.00
C THR A 105 -2.47 -9.44 12.13
N LEU A 106 -2.30 -8.12 12.27
CA LEU A 106 -1.01 -7.47 12.51
C LEU A 106 -0.38 -7.89 13.86
N GLN A 107 -1.19 -8.09 14.90
CA GLN A 107 -0.73 -8.60 16.19
C GLN A 107 -0.23 -10.06 16.10
N THR A 108 -0.87 -10.87 15.26
CA THR A 108 -0.48 -12.27 15.07
C THR A 108 0.77 -12.41 14.17
N HIS A 109 0.90 -11.54 13.17
CA HIS A 109 1.98 -11.55 12.18
C HIS A 109 2.59 -10.15 12.02
N PRO A 110 3.34 -9.63 13.02
CA PRO A 110 3.86 -8.27 13.00
C PRO A 110 4.94 -8.09 11.93
N PRO A 111 4.78 -7.13 10.99
CA PRO A 111 5.79 -6.89 9.97
C PRO A 111 7.09 -6.32 10.55
N GLN A 112 8.20 -7.04 10.38
CA GLN A 112 9.51 -6.73 10.98
C GLN A 112 10.36 -5.77 10.12
N ARG A 113 10.04 -5.66 8.82
CA ARG A 113 10.73 -4.77 7.88
C ARG A 113 10.04 -3.40 7.75
N GLY A 114 9.01 -3.17 8.56
CA GLY A 114 8.17 -1.98 8.53
C GLY A 114 6.92 -2.16 7.66
N PHE A 115 5.95 -1.30 7.90
CA PHE A 115 4.71 -1.26 7.15
C PHE A 115 4.04 0.10 7.27
N VAL A 116 3.04 0.33 6.44
CA VAL A 116 2.07 1.41 6.56
C VAL A 116 0.69 0.83 6.25
N VAL A 117 -0.33 1.27 6.99
CA VAL A 117 -1.73 1.00 6.63
C VAL A 117 -2.27 2.22 5.93
N SER A 118 -2.56 2.10 4.66
CA SER A 118 -2.96 3.22 3.83
C SER A 118 -4.43 3.15 3.41
N SER A 119 -5.01 4.29 3.07
CA SER A 119 -6.38 4.34 2.56
C SER A 119 -6.68 5.68 1.89
N PHE A 120 -7.59 5.64 0.91
CA PHE A 120 -8.32 6.82 0.41
C PHE A 120 -9.45 7.28 1.34
N LEU A 121 -9.84 6.46 2.32
CA LEU A 121 -11.01 6.67 3.16
C LEU A 121 -10.62 7.39 4.47
N PRO A 122 -10.95 8.69 4.64
CA PRO A 122 -10.66 9.43 5.88
C PRO A 122 -11.28 8.77 7.13
N VAL A 123 -12.45 8.14 6.97
CA VAL A 123 -13.13 7.45 8.07
C VAL A 123 -12.31 6.25 8.59
N ALA A 124 -11.71 5.46 7.71
CA ALA A 124 -10.87 4.32 8.08
C ALA A 124 -9.61 4.78 8.84
N LEU A 125 -8.95 5.83 8.36
CA LEU A 125 -7.76 6.40 9.02
C LEU A 125 -8.08 6.93 10.42
N ARG A 126 -9.21 7.65 10.59
CA ARG A 126 -9.65 8.15 11.91
C ARG A 126 -9.98 6.99 12.85
N SER A 127 -10.70 5.97 12.37
CA SER A 127 -11.07 4.79 13.15
C SER A 127 -9.84 4.01 13.61
N LEU A 128 -8.88 3.76 12.71
CA LEU A 128 -7.62 3.11 13.05
C LEU A 128 -6.80 3.88 14.07
N HIS A 129 -6.68 5.20 13.89
CA HIS A 129 -5.97 6.04 14.85
C HIS A 129 -6.61 6.05 16.24
N GLN A 130 -7.94 5.98 16.33
CA GLN A 130 -8.63 5.88 17.61
C GLN A 130 -8.39 4.52 18.31
N LEU A 131 -8.28 3.44 17.53
CA LEU A 131 -8.03 2.09 18.05
C LEU A 131 -6.56 1.87 18.42
N ASP A 132 -5.65 2.41 17.64
CA ASP A 132 -4.20 2.35 17.88
C ASP A 132 -3.51 3.63 17.34
N PRO A 133 -3.27 4.62 18.20
CA PRO A 133 -2.59 5.87 17.80
C PRO A 133 -1.13 5.68 17.34
N ALA A 134 -0.50 4.54 17.65
CA ALA A 134 0.87 4.23 17.25
C ALA A 134 0.96 3.55 15.87
N LEU A 135 -0.20 3.14 15.31
CA LEU A 135 -0.24 2.48 13.99
C LEU A 135 0.27 3.42 12.90
N PRO A 136 1.26 3.01 12.08
CA PRO A 136 1.71 3.83 10.96
C PRO A 136 0.64 3.91 9.88
N LEU A 137 0.04 5.09 9.71
CA LEU A 137 -1.04 5.35 8.76
C LEU A 137 -0.55 6.12 7.54
N GLY A 138 -1.15 5.83 6.38
CA GLY A 138 -0.91 6.50 5.09
C GLY A 138 -2.19 7.10 4.50
N LEU A 139 -2.15 8.38 4.12
CA LEU A 139 -3.24 9.01 3.37
C LEU A 139 -2.95 8.92 1.87
N ILE A 140 -3.75 8.17 1.13
CA ILE A 140 -3.68 8.09 -0.34
C ILE A 140 -4.53 9.20 -0.94
N CYS A 141 -3.98 9.91 -1.94
CA CYS A 141 -4.65 11.01 -2.64
C CYS A 141 -4.48 10.88 -4.15
N GLU A 142 -5.57 11.05 -4.89
CA GLU A 142 -5.57 11.07 -6.37
C GLU A 142 -6.01 12.43 -6.92
N THR A 143 -6.70 13.24 -6.11
CA THR A 143 -7.21 14.54 -6.51
C THR A 143 -6.73 15.66 -5.58
N PRO A 144 -6.72 16.94 -6.03
CA PRO A 144 -6.40 18.08 -5.17
C PRO A 144 -7.28 18.18 -3.92
N ASP A 145 -8.58 17.85 -4.03
CA ASP A 145 -9.51 17.89 -2.91
C ASP A 145 -9.16 16.84 -1.84
N GLN A 146 -8.78 15.64 -2.27
CA GLN A 146 -8.29 14.61 -1.34
C GLN A 146 -6.96 15.04 -0.70
N LEU A 147 -6.06 15.62 -1.50
CA LEU A 147 -4.79 16.14 -0.99
C LEU A 147 -5.00 17.21 0.07
N ALA A 148 -5.97 18.13 -0.10
CA ALA A 148 -6.26 19.17 0.88
C ALA A 148 -6.63 18.65 2.28
N LEU A 149 -7.03 17.39 2.40
CA LEU A 149 -7.37 16.76 3.69
C LEU A 149 -6.14 16.46 4.56
N TRP A 150 -4.92 16.51 4.02
CA TRP A 150 -3.72 16.07 4.72
C TRP A 150 -3.43 16.85 6.02
N HIS A 151 -3.88 18.10 6.15
CA HIS A 151 -3.73 18.88 7.37
C HIS A 151 -4.67 18.45 8.52
N SER A 152 -5.75 17.70 8.22
CA SER A 152 -6.83 17.40 9.15
C SER A 152 -6.95 15.93 9.56
N LEU A 153 -6.09 15.08 9.02
CA LEU A 153 -6.14 13.62 9.24
C LEU A 153 -4.92 13.12 10.01
N PRO A 154 -5.09 12.10 10.86
CA PRO A 154 -3.99 11.46 11.57
C PRO A 154 -3.30 10.45 10.65
N PHE A 155 -2.11 10.76 10.18
CA PHE A 155 -1.26 9.84 9.41
C PHE A 155 0.22 10.28 9.48
N GLN A 156 1.11 9.37 9.11
CA GLN A 156 2.56 9.59 9.08
C GLN A 156 3.12 9.62 7.65
N VAL A 157 2.43 9.02 6.68
CA VAL A 157 2.88 8.94 5.29
C VAL A 157 1.82 9.53 4.35
N LEU A 158 2.16 10.58 3.61
CA LEU A 158 1.34 11.08 2.52
C LEU A 158 1.65 10.30 1.24
N ILE A 159 0.62 9.82 0.54
CA ILE A 159 0.78 8.95 -0.64
C ILE A 159 -0.01 9.57 -1.82
N PRO A 160 0.45 10.70 -2.40
CA PRO A 160 -0.21 11.34 -3.52
C PRO A 160 0.06 10.60 -4.84
N HIS A 161 -0.92 10.67 -5.75
CA HIS A 161 -0.69 10.33 -7.14
C HIS A 161 0.44 11.20 -7.71
N HIS A 162 1.26 10.65 -8.59
CA HIS A 162 2.48 11.31 -9.08
C HIS A 162 2.25 12.69 -9.71
N THR A 163 1.06 12.94 -10.28
CA THR A 163 0.69 14.25 -10.85
C THR A 163 0.47 15.34 -9.79
N LEU A 164 0.27 14.97 -8.53
CA LEU A 164 0.12 15.88 -7.39
C LEU A 164 1.44 16.09 -6.65
N THR A 165 2.47 15.29 -6.95
CA THR A 165 3.75 15.35 -6.27
C THR A 165 4.61 16.46 -6.85
N SER A 166 5.11 17.34 -5.97
CA SER A 166 6.04 18.43 -6.31
C SER A 166 7.13 18.57 -5.26
N VAL A 167 8.23 19.23 -5.63
CA VAL A 167 9.33 19.52 -4.68
C VAL A 167 8.83 20.31 -3.47
N ASP A 168 7.91 21.25 -3.69
CA ASP A 168 7.37 22.08 -2.60
C ASP A 168 6.48 21.26 -1.66
N LEU A 169 5.64 20.36 -2.19
CA LEU A 169 4.85 19.45 -1.37
C LEU A 169 5.75 18.51 -0.54
N ILE A 170 6.81 17.97 -1.15
CA ILE A 170 7.77 17.11 -0.43
C ILE A 170 8.40 17.87 0.74
N ARG A 171 8.86 19.12 0.52
CA ARG A 171 9.45 19.95 1.56
C ARG A 171 8.46 20.26 2.68
N GLU A 172 7.22 20.58 2.33
CA GLU A 172 6.16 20.87 3.30
C GLU A 172 5.85 19.66 4.17
N VAL A 173 5.67 18.48 3.56
CA VAL A 173 5.43 17.21 4.25
C VAL A 173 6.60 16.87 5.18
N HIS A 174 7.84 16.97 4.71
CA HIS A 174 9.02 16.72 5.52
C HIS A 174 9.16 17.73 6.68
N SER A 175 8.84 19.02 6.47
CA SER A 175 8.86 20.02 7.52
C SER A 175 7.86 19.75 8.65
N SER A 176 6.78 19.01 8.34
CA SER A 176 5.80 18.55 9.32
C SER A 176 6.18 17.24 10.02
N GLY A 177 7.38 16.69 9.74
CA GLY A 177 7.86 15.44 10.32
C GLY A 177 7.27 14.17 9.71
N LYS A 178 6.59 14.30 8.55
CA LYS A 178 5.97 13.18 7.84
C LYS A 178 6.82 12.70 6.67
N LYS A 179 6.46 11.57 6.09
CA LYS A 179 7.05 11.00 4.87
C LYS A 179 6.12 11.17 3.68
N LEU A 180 6.70 11.15 2.48
CA LEU A 180 5.95 11.16 1.23
C LEU A 180 6.37 9.98 0.35
N PHE A 181 5.41 9.11 0.02
CA PHE A 181 5.51 8.14 -1.08
C PHE A 181 4.74 8.68 -2.27
N THR A 182 5.04 8.23 -3.48
CA THR A 182 4.28 8.63 -4.67
C THR A 182 3.90 7.43 -5.53
N TRP A 183 2.70 7.45 -6.15
CA TRP A 183 2.09 6.36 -6.95
C TRP A 183 1.34 6.91 -8.17
N THR A 184 1.04 6.20 -9.25
CA THR A 184 1.84 5.07 -9.70
C THR A 184 2.88 5.60 -10.67
N VAL A 185 4.15 5.36 -10.41
CA VAL A 185 5.25 5.89 -11.22
C VAL A 185 5.82 4.77 -12.08
N ASN A 186 5.52 4.79 -13.40
CA ASN A 186 5.85 3.70 -14.31
C ASN A 186 6.94 4.07 -15.35
N ARG A 187 7.31 5.36 -15.44
CA ARG A 187 8.34 5.80 -16.38
C ARG A 187 9.67 5.97 -15.66
N HIS A 188 10.73 5.43 -16.24
CA HIS A 188 12.09 5.47 -15.69
C HIS A 188 12.57 6.90 -15.41
N ASP A 189 12.30 7.84 -16.35
CA ASP A 189 12.65 9.26 -16.19
C ASP A 189 11.91 9.93 -15.01
N GLN A 190 10.65 9.54 -14.75
CA GLN A 190 9.89 10.01 -13.60
C GLN A 190 10.38 9.36 -12.29
N MET A 191 10.75 8.07 -12.32
CA MET A 191 11.35 7.41 -11.13
C MET A 191 12.62 8.16 -10.70
N ASP A 192 13.54 8.39 -11.63
CA ASP A 192 14.77 9.17 -11.40
C ASP A 192 14.45 10.57 -10.86
N GLN A 193 13.50 11.26 -11.49
CA GLN A 193 13.07 12.60 -11.06
C GLN A 193 12.58 12.62 -9.61
N PHE A 194 11.67 11.72 -9.22
CA PHE A 194 11.12 11.70 -7.86
C PHE A 194 12.16 11.29 -6.83
N LEU A 195 13.07 10.36 -7.16
CA LEU A 195 14.19 10.01 -6.30
C LEU A 195 15.10 11.23 -6.06
N ASN A 196 15.42 11.98 -7.12
CA ASN A 196 16.20 13.21 -7.02
C ASN A 196 15.47 14.33 -6.27
N TRP A 197 14.16 14.37 -6.30
CA TRP A 197 13.35 15.30 -5.48
C TRP A 197 13.31 14.93 -4.00
N GLY A 198 13.70 13.70 -3.65
CA GLY A 198 13.83 13.23 -2.29
C GLY A 198 12.54 12.66 -1.69
N VAL A 199 11.69 11.99 -2.50
CA VAL A 199 10.58 11.21 -1.96
C VAL A 199 11.09 10.08 -1.06
N ASP A 200 10.30 9.67 -0.06
CA ASP A 200 10.65 8.57 0.84
C ASP A 200 10.28 7.19 0.27
N GLY A 201 9.45 7.15 -0.78
CA GLY A 201 9.09 5.91 -1.46
C GLY A 201 8.45 6.13 -2.82
N ILE A 202 8.61 5.14 -3.70
CA ILE A 202 7.96 5.05 -5.01
C ILE A 202 7.17 3.75 -5.09
N ILE A 203 5.90 3.85 -5.52
CA ILE A 203 5.03 2.71 -5.81
C ILE A 203 4.86 2.62 -7.34
N SER A 204 5.19 1.47 -7.92
CA SER A 204 5.21 1.27 -9.38
C SER A 204 4.61 -0.07 -9.81
N ASP A 205 3.94 -0.08 -10.97
CA ASP A 205 3.57 -1.32 -11.67
C ASP A 205 4.80 -2.01 -12.26
N ASP A 206 5.78 -1.21 -12.76
CA ASP A 206 7.01 -1.69 -13.41
C ASP A 206 8.13 -1.90 -12.38
N THR A 207 8.03 -3.01 -11.67
CA THR A 207 9.00 -3.38 -10.63
C THR A 207 10.38 -3.74 -11.18
N GLU A 208 10.46 -4.20 -12.44
CA GLU A 208 11.74 -4.49 -13.09
C GLU A 208 12.55 -3.22 -13.31
N SER A 209 11.90 -2.18 -13.84
CA SER A 209 12.54 -0.86 -14.00
C SER A 209 12.83 -0.19 -12.66
N LEU A 210 11.89 -0.30 -11.71
CA LEU A 210 12.04 0.27 -10.37
C LEU A 210 13.22 -0.36 -9.61
N GLY A 211 13.38 -1.69 -9.69
CA GLY A 211 14.44 -2.40 -8.99
C GLY A 211 15.86 -2.01 -9.40
N LYS A 212 16.03 -1.45 -10.61
CA LYS A 212 17.34 -0.95 -11.08
C LYS A 212 17.87 0.24 -10.27
N PHE A 213 17.00 0.94 -9.53
CA PHE A 213 17.36 2.03 -8.62
C PHE A 213 17.78 1.57 -7.22
N ARG A 214 17.85 0.26 -6.99
CA ARG A 214 18.23 -0.26 -5.67
C ARG A 214 19.68 0.08 -5.27
N GLY A 215 20.56 0.40 -6.24
CA GLY A 215 21.99 0.74 -6.02
C GLY A 215 22.80 -0.50 -5.69
#